data_1c96158cdcae90f51e0ea846f9cd9984
#
_entry.id   1c96158cdcae90f51e0ea846f9cd9984
#
_cell.length_a   1.000
_cell.length_b   1.000
_cell.length_c   1.000
_cell.angle_alpha   90.00
_cell.angle_beta   90.00
_cell.angle_gamma   90.00
#
_symmetry.space_group_name_H-M   'P 1'
#
loop_
_entity.id
_entity.type
_entity.pdbx_description
1 polymer ?
#
loop_
_entity_poly.entity_id
_entity_poly.type
_entity_poly.pdbx_seq_one_letter_code
_entity_poly.pdbx_strand_id
1 'polypeptide(L)'
;MIFLAQQTLICLAAIAFAPACTRVDEARNPEQAAALYATAEAVVVPAEEQTDDALALTRRIDGAGRAPDGTLPQLTPQEHMRRAGIYHVNRAFEEARAHWRAVIERYPGDSNIPASHFGVGRSLFQEKRYAEALPVFEDLGSKYIETTAGRDGFYYVAATLLRMDRAGEAATRYAEYAERYPNGERIENALLNVIDSLREAGRPDEALPWIARTRARFAGKPADTSALFARFRLEVARGDWQSALRSGDELSRAKLTREVNTTPPEISYLRAFSLEQSGQKDEAVRVYQSIPDNIGSYYGALSTARLQKLGGAGRASATLRENRVRSDVRRAAGDYPAPHREIILRSVAGRGVDPRFLLAIMRQESGFNARAKSPAAARGLLQLTPEIAAKYAPQVNIPAPRDEDLYRPEVNILLGSAYLAELSRMFPGLTEAVAASYNGGEENVARWVRRAVHKDPGIFTTEVGFTESKDYVNKVMANFRAYKLLYTEDLRPRR
;
A
#
# COMPACT_ATOMS: atom_id res chain seq x y z
N MET A 1 56.26 15.56 33.21
CA MET A 1 56.59 14.12 33.22
C MET A 1 55.57 13.40 32.37
N ILE A 2 55.98 13.14 31.19
CA ILE A 2 56.21 11.83 30.55
C ILE A 2 54.92 11.29 29.96
N PHE A 3 54.76 11.42 28.67
CA PHE A 3 55.06 10.59 27.47
C PHE A 3 53.88 9.68 27.06
N LEU A 4 53.41 9.77 25.91
CA LEU A 4 53.69 9.32 24.52
C LEU A 4 52.55 8.37 24.11
N ALA A 5 52.09 8.20 22.93
CA ALA A 5 52.36 8.61 21.55
C ALA A 5 51.18 8.09 20.71
N GLN A 6 50.68 8.82 19.79
CA GLN A 6 50.77 8.67 18.34
C GLN A 6 50.93 7.23 17.79
N GLN A 7 49.95 6.80 17.01
CA GLN A 7 50.29 6.29 15.66
C GLN A 7 49.11 6.45 14.70
N THR A 8 49.32 7.36 13.78
CA THR A 8 48.66 7.52 12.48
C THR A 8 49.08 6.36 11.58
N LEU A 9 48.14 5.71 10.91
CA LEU A 9 48.48 4.94 9.71
C LEU A 9 47.51 5.30 8.58
N ILE A 10 48.09 6.05 7.65
CA ILE A 10 47.57 6.34 6.32
C ILE A 10 47.69 5.04 5.52
N CYS A 11 46.61 4.58 4.87
CA CYS A 11 46.70 3.76 3.68
C CYS A 11 45.85 4.39 2.58
N LEU A 12 46.58 4.92 1.61
CA LEU A 12 46.10 5.40 0.32
C LEU A 12 45.70 4.23 -0.60
N ALA A 13 44.62 4.49 -1.35
CA ALA A 13 44.39 4.13 -2.74
C ALA A 13 44.13 2.66 -3.09
N ALA A 14 42.89 2.41 -3.46
CA ALA A 14 42.59 1.76 -4.74
C ALA A 14 41.19 2.20 -5.17
N ILE A 15 41.13 3.18 -6.08
CA ILE A 15 39.93 3.50 -6.84
C ILE A 15 39.75 2.37 -7.84
N ALA A 16 38.91 1.41 -7.50
CA ALA A 16 38.35 0.48 -8.48
C ALA A 16 36.94 0.99 -8.82
N PHE A 17 36.77 1.42 -10.06
CA PHE A 17 35.46 1.63 -10.68
C PHE A 17 34.68 0.31 -10.62
N ALA A 18 33.81 0.17 -9.64
CA ALA A 18 32.71 -0.75 -9.72
C ALA A 18 31.55 -0.02 -10.39
N PRO A 19 30.85 -0.63 -11.36
CA PRO A 19 29.67 -0.04 -11.95
C PRO A 19 28.66 0.21 -10.84
N ALA A 20 28.02 1.38 -10.88
CA ALA A 20 26.95 1.76 -9.98
C ALA A 20 25.81 0.73 -10.10
N CYS A 21 25.90 -0.34 -9.33
CA CYS A 21 24.72 -1.03 -8.86
C CYS A 21 23.98 0.03 -8.03
N THR A 22 22.97 0.63 -8.63
CA THR A 22 21.96 1.38 -7.88
C THR A 22 21.54 0.44 -6.76
N ARG A 23 21.94 0.78 -5.54
CA ARG A 23 21.36 0.21 -4.35
C ARG A 23 19.86 0.20 -4.60
N VAL A 24 19.29 -0.98 -4.64
CA VAL A 24 17.89 -1.14 -4.31
C VAL A 24 17.76 -0.39 -2.99
N ASP A 25 17.12 0.78 -3.04
CA ASP A 25 16.79 1.52 -1.83
C ASP A 25 16.20 0.48 -0.90
N GLU A 26 16.87 0.27 0.21
CA GLU A 26 16.43 -0.60 1.29
C GLU A 26 14.95 -0.37 1.45
N ALA A 27 14.19 -1.45 1.40
CA ALA A 27 12.75 -1.44 1.53
C ALA A 27 12.40 -0.47 2.65
N ARG A 28 11.94 0.72 2.28
CA ARG A 28 11.69 1.79 3.22
C ARG A 28 10.55 1.33 4.08
N ASN A 29 10.98 0.90 5.22
CA ASN A 29 10.28 0.79 6.47
C ASN A 29 8.91 0.10 6.37
N PRO A 30 8.89 -1.23 6.56
CA PRO A 30 7.66 -1.94 6.87
C PRO A 30 6.93 -1.32 8.07
N GLU A 31 7.61 -0.48 8.88
CA GLU A 31 7.01 0.31 9.95
C GLU A 31 5.96 1.31 9.47
N GLN A 32 5.98 1.82 8.24
CA GLN A 32 4.95 2.76 7.79
C GLN A 32 3.71 2.07 7.19
N ALA A 33 3.84 0.94 6.52
CA ALA A 33 2.69 0.07 6.25
C ALA A 33 2.19 -0.57 7.55
N ALA A 34 3.12 -0.92 8.44
CA ALA A 34 2.81 -1.31 9.81
C ALA A 34 2.30 -0.12 10.65
N ALA A 35 2.73 1.12 10.44
CA ALA A 35 2.30 2.27 11.25
C ALA A 35 0.84 2.71 10.99
N LEU A 36 0.27 2.41 9.83
CA LEU A 36 -1.19 2.41 9.67
C LEU A 36 -1.85 1.25 10.45
N TYR A 37 -1.06 0.26 10.88
CA TYR A 37 -1.48 -0.96 11.58
C TYR A 37 -0.74 -1.18 12.92
N ALA A 38 0.20 -0.35 13.31
CA ALA A 38 0.95 -0.50 14.54
C ALA A 38 0.64 0.66 15.47
N THR A 39 -0.10 0.38 16.53
CA THR A 39 0.12 0.91 17.89
C THR A 39 -0.96 0.45 18.88
N ALA A 40 -1.22 -0.81 19.01
CA ALA A 40 -1.29 -1.44 20.32
C ALA A 40 0.08 -2.04 20.52
N GLU A 41 0.58 -2.24 21.73
CA GLU A 41 1.84 -2.95 21.98
C GLU A 41 1.84 -4.30 21.23
N ALA A 42 2.03 -4.21 19.91
CA ALA A 42 2.25 -5.39 19.09
C ALA A 42 3.56 -5.96 19.64
N VAL A 43 3.54 -7.19 20.09
CA VAL A 43 4.76 -7.94 20.41
C VAL A 43 5.68 -7.72 19.20
N VAL A 44 6.73 -6.92 19.41
CA VAL A 44 7.72 -6.68 18.35
C VAL A 44 8.43 -8.01 18.16
N VAL A 45 8.10 -8.68 17.07
CA VAL A 45 8.71 -9.96 16.71
C VAL A 45 10.06 -9.64 16.07
N PRO A 46 11.18 -10.10 16.65
CA PRO A 46 12.51 -9.89 16.08
C PRO A 46 12.60 -10.42 14.66
N ALA A 47 13.46 -9.81 13.84
CA ALA A 47 13.58 -10.16 12.41
C ALA A 47 13.92 -11.65 12.20
N GLU A 48 14.73 -12.24 13.08
CA GLU A 48 15.08 -13.68 13.10
C GLU A 48 13.86 -14.58 13.33
N GLU A 49 12.83 -14.09 14.02
CA GLU A 49 11.59 -14.81 14.27
C GLU A 49 10.52 -14.61 13.18
N GLN A 50 10.75 -13.74 12.19
CA GLN A 50 9.86 -13.52 11.06
C GLN A 50 10.14 -14.48 9.88
N THR A 51 11.01 -15.46 10.07
CA THR A 51 11.46 -16.39 9.03
C THR A 51 10.57 -17.63 8.91
N ASP A 52 10.64 -18.31 7.77
CA ASP A 52 9.93 -19.58 7.57
C ASP A 52 10.49 -20.68 8.48
N ASP A 53 11.79 -20.63 8.81
CA ASP A 53 12.43 -21.56 9.74
C ASP A 53 11.91 -21.37 11.17
N ALA A 54 11.73 -20.12 11.61
CA ALA A 54 11.16 -19.83 12.93
C ALA A 54 9.70 -20.30 13.02
N LEU A 55 8.91 -20.09 11.97
CA LEU A 55 7.54 -20.61 11.88
C LEU A 55 7.53 -22.15 11.95
N ALA A 56 8.35 -22.82 11.16
CA ALA A 56 8.44 -24.28 11.13
C ALA A 56 8.89 -24.86 12.48
N LEU A 57 9.88 -24.22 13.12
CA LEU A 57 10.34 -24.60 14.46
C LEU A 57 9.24 -24.44 15.50
N THR A 58 8.53 -23.31 15.51
CA THR A 58 7.44 -23.04 16.45
C THR A 58 6.31 -24.06 16.28
N ARG A 59 5.90 -24.36 15.04
CA ARG A 59 4.90 -25.41 14.75
C ARG A 59 5.32 -26.78 15.25
N ARG A 60 6.60 -27.14 15.09
CA ARG A 60 7.12 -28.43 15.58
C ARG A 60 7.08 -28.51 17.10
N ILE A 61 7.50 -27.43 17.78
CA ILE A 61 7.48 -27.38 19.24
C ILE A 61 6.05 -27.48 19.78
N ASP A 62 5.12 -26.71 19.21
CA ASP A 62 3.72 -26.73 19.59
C ASP A 62 3.08 -28.08 19.30
N GLY A 63 3.38 -28.68 18.15
CA GLY A 63 2.88 -30.00 17.78
C GLY A 63 3.33 -31.08 18.74
N ALA A 64 4.61 -31.04 19.17
CA ALA A 64 5.15 -32.00 20.14
C ALA A 64 4.61 -31.79 21.56
N GLY A 65 4.21 -30.56 21.90
CA GLY A 65 3.69 -30.23 23.23
C GLY A 65 2.18 -30.30 23.39
N ARG A 66 1.42 -30.49 22.28
CA ARG A 66 -0.05 -30.57 22.36
C ARG A 66 -0.51 -31.81 23.10
N ALA A 67 -1.57 -31.64 23.88
CA ALA A 67 -2.28 -32.77 24.49
C ALA A 67 -3.04 -33.59 23.42
N PRO A 68 -3.45 -34.84 23.72
CA PRO A 68 -4.18 -35.68 22.76
C PRO A 68 -5.50 -35.07 22.23
N ASP A 69 -6.13 -34.17 22.98
CA ASP A 69 -7.33 -33.41 22.60
C ASP A 69 -7.02 -32.19 21.73
N GLY A 70 -5.75 -31.96 21.37
CA GLY A 70 -5.32 -30.82 20.58
C GLY A 70 -5.07 -29.53 21.36
N THR A 71 -5.24 -29.57 22.70
CA THR A 71 -5.02 -28.40 23.56
C THR A 71 -3.55 -27.98 23.56
N LEU A 72 -3.28 -26.67 23.51
CA LEU A 72 -1.94 -26.12 23.60
C LEU A 72 -1.30 -26.44 24.96
N PRO A 73 0.03 -26.64 25.01
CA PRO A 73 0.74 -26.90 26.28
C PRO A 73 0.55 -25.75 27.26
N GLN A 74 0.77 -26.02 28.54
CA GLN A 74 0.78 -24.99 29.56
C GLN A 74 2.06 -24.15 29.42
N LEU A 75 1.91 -22.90 28.96
CA LEU A 75 3.00 -21.95 28.78
C LEU A 75 2.72 -20.70 29.60
N THR A 76 3.72 -19.88 29.85
CA THR A 76 3.50 -18.55 30.45
C THR A 76 2.73 -17.64 29.52
N PRO A 77 2.02 -16.61 30.03
CA PRO A 77 1.37 -15.60 29.15
C PRO A 77 2.34 -15.00 28.13
N GLN A 78 3.55 -14.67 28.55
CA GLN A 78 4.60 -14.09 27.70
C GLN A 78 4.99 -15.02 26.54
N GLU A 79 5.13 -16.34 26.83
CA GLU A 79 5.47 -17.30 25.78
C GLU A 79 4.31 -17.53 24.81
N HIS A 80 3.05 -17.52 25.29
CA HIS A 80 1.89 -17.52 24.42
C HIS A 80 1.88 -16.27 23.52
N MET A 81 2.13 -15.07 24.07
CA MET A 81 2.20 -13.83 23.28
C MET A 81 3.31 -13.86 22.25
N ARG A 82 4.51 -14.36 22.61
CA ARG A 82 5.63 -14.49 21.66
C ARG A 82 5.29 -15.41 20.49
N ARG A 83 4.76 -16.62 20.78
CA ARG A 83 4.37 -17.57 19.72
C ARG A 83 3.24 -17.03 18.86
N ALA A 84 2.23 -16.40 19.46
CA ALA A 84 1.17 -15.71 18.73
C ALA A 84 1.74 -14.66 17.77
N GLY A 85 2.74 -13.90 18.22
CA GLY A 85 3.47 -12.94 17.37
C GLY A 85 4.14 -13.62 16.17
N ILE A 86 4.90 -14.70 16.38
CA ILE A 86 5.57 -15.47 15.31
C ILE A 86 4.54 -15.97 14.29
N TYR A 87 3.46 -16.59 14.75
CA TYR A 87 2.40 -17.06 13.88
C TYR A 87 1.74 -15.92 13.10
N HIS A 88 1.43 -14.82 13.79
CA HIS A 88 0.75 -13.68 13.18
C HIS A 88 1.56 -13.01 12.06
N VAL A 89 2.85 -12.73 12.29
CA VAL A 89 3.71 -12.11 11.25
C VAL A 89 3.93 -13.03 10.06
N ASN A 90 3.85 -14.34 10.26
CA ASN A 90 3.91 -15.35 9.21
C ASN A 90 2.54 -15.71 8.62
N ARG A 91 1.46 -14.98 8.98
CA ARG A 91 0.07 -15.14 8.52
C ARG A 91 -0.56 -16.49 8.87
N ALA A 92 -0.02 -17.18 9.85
CA ALA A 92 -0.59 -18.38 10.46
C ALA A 92 -1.62 -17.96 11.51
N PHE A 93 -2.71 -17.34 11.06
CA PHE A 93 -3.64 -16.60 11.91
C PHE A 93 -4.42 -17.48 12.88
N GLU A 94 -4.76 -18.71 12.51
CA GLU A 94 -5.49 -19.64 13.39
C GLU A 94 -4.62 -20.06 14.56
N GLU A 95 -3.34 -20.40 14.30
CA GLU A 95 -2.38 -20.73 15.34
C GLU A 95 -2.11 -19.51 16.27
N ALA A 96 -2.02 -18.31 15.70
CA ALA A 96 -1.87 -17.08 16.48
C ALA A 96 -3.06 -16.88 17.43
N ARG A 97 -4.30 -17.02 16.92
CA ARG A 97 -5.52 -16.93 17.73
C ARG A 97 -5.59 -17.97 18.83
N ALA A 98 -5.15 -19.18 18.56
CA ALA A 98 -5.12 -20.23 19.59
C ALA A 98 -4.27 -19.81 20.80
N HIS A 99 -3.11 -19.21 20.57
CA HIS A 99 -2.26 -18.70 21.67
C HIS A 99 -2.87 -17.48 22.37
N TRP A 100 -3.42 -16.49 21.65
CA TRP A 100 -4.08 -15.36 22.30
C TRP A 100 -5.30 -15.77 23.12
N ARG A 101 -6.12 -16.71 22.62
CA ARG A 101 -7.25 -17.27 23.37
C ARG A 101 -6.76 -17.99 24.65
N ALA A 102 -5.65 -18.73 24.57
CA ALA A 102 -5.06 -19.34 25.73
C ALA A 102 -4.67 -18.33 26.83
N VAL A 103 -4.17 -17.13 26.45
CA VAL A 103 -3.93 -16.04 27.41
C VAL A 103 -5.24 -15.58 28.05
N ILE A 104 -6.24 -15.30 27.23
CA ILE A 104 -7.54 -14.78 27.67
C ILE A 104 -8.24 -15.75 28.63
N GLU A 105 -8.24 -17.05 28.29
CA GLU A 105 -8.99 -18.08 29.02
C GLU A 105 -8.28 -18.60 30.28
N ARG A 106 -6.96 -18.76 30.20
CA ARG A 106 -6.19 -19.40 31.27
C ARG A 106 -5.61 -18.44 32.31
N TYR A 107 -5.50 -17.13 31.95
CA TYR A 107 -4.84 -16.12 32.77
C TYR A 107 -5.72 -14.87 32.98
N PRO A 108 -6.90 -15.00 33.62
CA PRO A 108 -7.94 -13.95 33.66
C PRO A 108 -7.56 -12.67 34.41
N GLY A 109 -6.36 -12.52 34.90
CA GLY A 109 -5.85 -11.28 35.53
C GLY A 109 -4.59 -10.74 34.85
N ASP A 110 -4.17 -11.33 33.72
CA ASP A 110 -2.91 -10.95 33.09
C ASP A 110 -3.04 -9.63 32.32
N SER A 111 -2.01 -8.81 32.38
CA SER A 111 -1.95 -7.51 31.70
C SER A 111 -1.96 -7.63 30.16
N ASN A 112 -1.67 -8.81 29.60
CA ASN A 112 -1.70 -9.05 28.16
C ASN A 112 -3.11 -9.35 27.59
N ILE A 113 -4.15 -9.45 28.43
CA ILE A 113 -5.51 -9.74 27.98
C ILE A 113 -6.00 -8.73 26.93
N PRO A 114 -5.91 -7.38 27.12
CA PRO A 114 -6.35 -6.44 26.11
C PRO A 114 -5.59 -6.56 24.80
N ALA A 115 -4.26 -6.77 24.85
CA ALA A 115 -3.44 -7.00 23.67
C ALA A 115 -3.78 -8.31 22.95
N SER A 116 -4.13 -9.37 23.71
CA SER A 116 -4.60 -10.65 23.16
C SER A 116 -5.94 -10.52 22.43
N HIS A 117 -6.91 -9.82 23.00
CA HIS A 117 -8.16 -9.51 22.32
C HIS A 117 -7.92 -8.70 21.03
N PHE A 118 -7.03 -7.70 21.09
CA PHE A 118 -6.67 -6.93 19.89
C PHE A 118 -6.01 -7.83 18.83
N GLY A 119 -5.12 -8.74 19.21
CA GLY A 119 -4.50 -9.72 18.32
C GLY A 119 -5.53 -10.60 17.61
N VAL A 120 -6.51 -11.12 18.36
CA VAL A 120 -7.63 -11.91 17.80
C VAL A 120 -8.42 -11.06 16.78
N GLY A 121 -8.87 -9.88 17.16
CA GLY A 121 -9.62 -8.99 16.26
C GLY A 121 -8.83 -8.61 15.01
N ARG A 122 -7.54 -8.26 15.18
CA ARG A 122 -6.65 -7.88 14.08
C ARG A 122 -6.40 -9.04 13.11
N SER A 123 -6.22 -10.27 13.59
CA SER A 123 -6.05 -11.45 12.74
C SER A 123 -7.29 -11.71 11.89
N LEU A 124 -8.49 -11.63 12.47
CA LEU A 124 -9.76 -11.74 11.77
C LEU A 124 -9.94 -10.64 10.71
N PHE A 125 -9.57 -9.41 11.07
CA PHE A 125 -9.59 -8.27 10.14
C PHE A 125 -8.66 -8.50 8.94
N GLN A 126 -7.45 -9.03 9.16
CA GLN A 126 -6.49 -9.31 8.10
C GLN A 126 -6.93 -10.49 7.21
N GLU A 127 -7.67 -11.44 7.76
CA GLU A 127 -8.33 -12.52 6.99
C GLU A 127 -9.59 -12.05 6.26
N LYS A 128 -9.96 -10.76 6.36
CA LYS A 128 -11.20 -10.18 5.80
C LYS A 128 -12.48 -10.76 6.44
N ARG A 129 -12.39 -11.37 7.60
CA ARG A 129 -13.50 -11.88 8.41
C ARG A 129 -14.09 -10.75 9.26
N TYR A 130 -14.52 -9.69 8.59
CA TYR A 130 -14.92 -8.42 9.24
C TYR A 130 -16.12 -8.57 10.16
N ALA A 131 -17.09 -9.41 9.79
CA ALA A 131 -18.27 -9.66 10.63
C ALA A 131 -17.90 -10.32 11.97
N GLU A 132 -16.82 -11.09 12.02
CA GLU A 132 -16.32 -11.71 13.23
C GLU A 132 -15.35 -10.79 14.00
N ALA A 133 -14.60 -9.95 13.28
CA ALA A 133 -13.68 -8.97 13.89
C ALA A 133 -14.44 -7.85 14.62
N LEU A 134 -15.58 -7.39 14.07
CA LEU A 134 -16.34 -6.27 14.60
C LEU A 134 -16.71 -6.43 16.07
N PRO A 135 -17.41 -7.50 16.51
CA PRO A 135 -17.76 -7.68 17.93
C PRO A 135 -16.54 -7.82 18.84
N VAL A 136 -15.42 -8.35 18.36
CA VAL A 136 -14.18 -8.42 19.16
C VAL A 136 -13.64 -7.04 19.46
N PHE A 137 -13.64 -6.15 18.46
CA PHE A 137 -13.20 -4.76 18.64
C PHE A 137 -14.19 -3.93 19.47
N GLU A 138 -15.51 -4.16 19.33
CA GLU A 138 -16.54 -3.50 20.15
C GLU A 138 -16.39 -3.87 21.63
N ASP A 139 -16.20 -5.16 21.92
CA ASP A 139 -15.99 -5.66 23.27
C ASP A 139 -14.69 -5.10 23.87
N LEU A 140 -13.60 -5.12 23.11
CA LEU A 140 -12.31 -4.56 23.50
C LEU A 140 -12.41 -3.06 23.80
N GLY A 141 -13.02 -2.29 22.90
CA GLY A 141 -13.21 -0.85 23.05
C GLY A 141 -14.15 -0.45 24.19
N SER A 142 -15.04 -1.34 24.65
CA SER A 142 -15.93 -1.09 25.78
C SER A 142 -15.31 -1.49 27.12
N LYS A 143 -14.70 -2.68 27.20
CA LYS A 143 -14.20 -3.25 28.47
C LYS A 143 -12.83 -2.71 28.88
N TYR A 144 -11.96 -2.41 27.90
CA TYR A 144 -10.56 -2.07 28.15
C TYR A 144 -10.19 -0.66 27.67
N ILE A 145 -11.13 0.25 27.68
CA ILE A 145 -11.05 1.59 27.05
C ILE A 145 -9.90 2.45 27.59
N GLU A 146 -9.47 2.21 28.83
CA GLU A 146 -8.34 2.93 29.44
C GLU A 146 -6.98 2.44 28.93
N THR A 147 -6.94 1.29 28.26
CA THR A 147 -5.71 0.74 27.67
C THR A 147 -5.50 1.24 26.25
N THR A 148 -4.25 1.22 25.76
CA THR A 148 -3.95 1.50 24.36
C THR A 148 -4.68 0.52 23.43
N ALA A 149 -4.69 -0.77 23.77
CA ALA A 149 -5.40 -1.78 22.98
C ALA A 149 -6.92 -1.51 22.92
N GLY A 150 -7.52 -1.05 24.00
CA GLY A 150 -8.95 -0.68 24.03
C GLY A 150 -9.27 0.53 23.16
N ARG A 151 -8.43 1.58 23.21
CA ARG A 151 -8.56 2.75 22.32
C ARG A 151 -8.36 2.37 20.85
N ASP A 152 -7.41 1.48 20.57
CA ASP A 152 -7.22 0.93 19.23
C ASP A 152 -8.42 0.09 18.80
N GLY A 153 -8.97 -0.74 19.68
CA GLY A 153 -10.21 -1.49 19.41
C GLY A 153 -11.36 -0.55 19.01
N PHE A 154 -11.57 0.52 19.76
CA PHE A 154 -12.58 1.53 19.45
C PHE A 154 -12.37 2.16 18.06
N TYR A 155 -11.12 2.48 17.69
CA TYR A 155 -10.76 2.96 16.35
C TYR A 155 -11.00 1.90 15.26
N TYR A 156 -10.66 0.64 15.54
CA TYR A 156 -10.81 -0.46 14.59
C TYR A 156 -12.26 -0.87 14.36
N VAL A 157 -13.19 -0.56 15.26
CA VAL A 157 -14.64 -0.66 14.98
C VAL A 157 -14.98 0.16 13.72
N ALA A 158 -14.56 1.42 13.67
CA ALA A 158 -14.79 2.27 12.50
C ALA A 158 -14.10 1.75 11.24
N ALA A 159 -12.85 1.30 11.35
CA ALA A 159 -12.11 0.71 10.24
C ALA A 159 -12.80 -0.56 9.70
N THR A 160 -13.34 -1.39 10.60
CA THR A 160 -14.05 -2.62 10.22
C THR A 160 -15.38 -2.32 9.53
N LEU A 161 -16.16 -1.37 10.03
CA LEU A 161 -17.39 -0.89 9.40
C LEU A 161 -17.12 -0.39 7.98
N LEU A 162 -16.02 0.35 7.79
CA LEU A 162 -15.62 0.83 6.47
C LEU A 162 -15.33 -0.32 5.51
N ARG A 163 -14.71 -1.43 5.99
CA ARG A 163 -14.48 -2.65 5.19
C ARG A 163 -15.76 -3.40 4.85
N MET A 164 -16.78 -3.27 5.69
CA MET A 164 -18.10 -3.84 5.48
C MET A 164 -19.02 -2.97 4.60
N ASP A 165 -18.46 -1.96 3.92
CA ASP A 165 -19.18 -0.97 3.09
C ASP A 165 -20.22 -0.14 3.86
N ARG A 166 -20.04 0.01 5.19
CA ARG A 166 -20.87 0.78 6.12
C ARG A 166 -20.24 2.15 6.40
N ALA A 167 -19.91 2.88 5.33
CA ALA A 167 -19.12 4.12 5.42
C ALA A 167 -19.75 5.20 6.27
N GLY A 168 -21.09 5.34 6.27
CA GLY A 168 -21.79 6.30 7.12
C GLY A 168 -21.61 6.02 8.61
N GLU A 169 -21.70 4.77 9.02
CA GLU A 169 -21.45 4.35 10.40
C GLU A 169 -19.98 4.49 10.79
N ALA A 170 -19.09 4.16 9.87
CA ALA A 170 -17.65 4.37 10.07
C ALA A 170 -17.33 5.84 10.34
N ALA A 171 -17.94 6.78 9.58
CA ALA A 171 -17.78 8.20 9.80
C ALA A 171 -18.21 8.61 11.22
N THR A 172 -19.36 8.10 11.70
CA THR A 172 -19.85 8.34 13.05
C THR A 172 -18.87 7.83 14.10
N ARG A 173 -18.37 6.61 13.96
CA ARG A 173 -17.42 6.02 14.92
C ARG A 173 -16.05 6.72 14.94
N TYR A 174 -15.55 7.16 13.79
CA TYR A 174 -14.34 7.99 13.74
C TYR A 174 -14.55 9.37 14.38
N ALA A 175 -15.73 9.98 14.20
CA ALA A 175 -16.09 11.23 14.85
C ALA A 175 -16.15 11.06 16.37
N GLU A 176 -16.80 10.00 16.86
CA GLU A 176 -16.86 9.65 18.29
C GLU A 176 -15.45 9.46 18.88
N TYR A 177 -14.53 8.78 18.13
CA TYR A 177 -13.13 8.68 18.54
C TYR A 177 -12.48 10.05 18.70
N ALA A 178 -12.68 10.94 17.72
CA ALA A 178 -12.07 12.27 17.72
C ALA A 178 -12.60 13.16 18.86
N GLU A 179 -13.88 13.00 19.26
CA GLU A 179 -14.47 13.72 20.40
C GLU A 179 -13.98 13.14 21.73
N ARG A 180 -13.94 11.82 21.85
CA ARG A 180 -13.58 11.13 23.08
C ARG A 180 -12.09 11.20 23.39
N TYR A 181 -11.24 11.12 22.36
CA TYR A 181 -9.79 11.13 22.48
C TYR A 181 -9.15 12.29 21.71
N PRO A 182 -9.43 13.54 22.11
CA PRO A 182 -8.92 14.69 21.38
C PRO A 182 -7.39 14.77 21.34
N ASN A 183 -6.69 14.13 22.23
CA ASN A 183 -5.22 14.03 22.26
C ASN A 183 -4.71 12.59 22.08
N GLY A 184 -5.57 11.69 21.58
CA GLY A 184 -5.23 10.30 21.32
C GLY A 184 -4.25 10.15 20.18
N GLU A 185 -3.50 9.04 20.18
CA GLU A 185 -2.45 8.75 19.20
C GLU A 185 -2.97 8.73 17.76
N ARG A 186 -4.25 8.43 17.54
CA ARG A 186 -4.89 8.35 16.22
C ARG A 186 -5.77 9.53 15.84
N ILE A 187 -5.69 10.64 16.56
CA ILE A 187 -6.61 11.79 16.36
C ILE A 187 -6.53 12.36 14.94
N GLU A 188 -5.33 12.51 14.37
CA GLU A 188 -5.17 13.02 13.01
C GLU A 188 -5.79 12.06 11.99
N ASN A 189 -5.50 10.77 12.13
CA ASN A 189 -6.07 9.73 11.27
C ASN A 189 -7.60 9.64 11.41
N ALA A 190 -8.12 9.74 12.63
CA ALA A 190 -9.57 9.70 12.87
C ALA A 190 -10.29 10.85 12.15
N LEU A 191 -9.78 12.08 12.27
CA LEU A 191 -10.37 13.26 11.61
C LEU A 191 -10.31 13.16 10.07
N LEU A 192 -9.18 12.70 9.51
CA LEU A 192 -9.05 12.48 8.07
C LEU A 192 -9.96 11.35 7.59
N ASN A 193 -10.11 10.28 8.39
CA ASN A 193 -11.00 9.17 8.06
C ASN A 193 -12.48 9.54 8.16
N VAL A 194 -12.89 10.48 9.06
CA VAL A 194 -14.25 11.05 9.01
C VAL A 194 -14.52 11.67 7.64
N ILE A 195 -13.58 12.50 7.16
CA ILE A 195 -13.70 13.20 5.86
C ILE A 195 -13.85 12.19 4.72
N ASP A 196 -12.97 11.20 4.66
CA ASP A 196 -13.00 10.20 3.58
C ASP A 196 -14.23 9.27 3.69
N SER A 197 -14.62 8.87 4.91
CA SER A 197 -15.81 8.03 5.12
C SER A 197 -17.11 8.75 4.73
N LEU A 198 -17.24 10.06 5.03
CA LEU A 198 -18.38 10.87 4.59
C LEU A 198 -18.45 10.98 3.07
N ARG A 199 -17.31 11.14 2.40
CA ARG A 199 -17.23 11.12 0.93
C ARG A 199 -17.64 9.77 0.35
N GLU A 200 -17.22 8.68 0.97
CA GLU A 200 -17.58 7.30 0.55
C GLU A 200 -19.07 7.01 0.80
N ALA A 201 -19.65 7.59 1.85
CA ALA A 201 -21.09 7.50 2.14
C ALA A 201 -21.97 8.37 1.23
N GLY A 202 -21.38 9.09 0.25
CA GLY A 202 -22.12 10.01 -0.62
C GLY A 202 -22.60 11.30 0.10
N ARG A 203 -21.96 11.66 1.22
CA ARG A 203 -22.27 12.83 2.07
C ARG A 203 -21.13 13.86 2.06
N PRO A 204 -20.66 14.30 0.86
CA PRO A 204 -19.46 15.14 0.77
C PRO A 204 -19.63 16.54 1.35
N ASP A 205 -20.87 17.06 1.50
CA ASP A 205 -21.11 18.35 2.14
C ASP A 205 -20.81 18.31 3.63
N GLU A 206 -21.10 17.20 4.28
CA GLU A 206 -20.83 17.00 5.70
C GLU A 206 -19.32 16.83 5.99
N ALA A 207 -18.51 16.55 4.98
CA ALA A 207 -17.05 16.53 5.12
C ALA A 207 -16.44 17.93 5.26
N LEU A 208 -17.09 18.99 4.74
CA LEU A 208 -16.53 20.35 4.75
C LEU A 208 -16.28 20.90 6.17
N PRO A 209 -17.19 20.79 7.14
CA PRO A 209 -16.92 21.20 8.51
C PRO A 209 -15.75 20.45 9.15
N TRP A 210 -15.60 19.15 8.86
CA TRP A 210 -14.49 18.34 9.36
C TRP A 210 -13.16 18.74 8.74
N ILE A 211 -13.13 19.08 7.45
CA ILE A 211 -11.97 19.66 6.80
C ILE A 211 -11.57 20.97 7.49
N ALA A 212 -12.51 21.89 7.70
CA ALA A 212 -12.25 23.17 8.35
C ALA A 212 -11.72 22.97 9.78
N ARG A 213 -12.35 22.08 10.56
CA ARG A 213 -11.94 21.73 11.92
C ARG A 213 -10.52 21.15 11.96
N THR A 214 -10.21 20.20 11.06
CA THR A 214 -8.90 19.58 10.99
C THR A 214 -7.83 20.61 10.65
N ARG A 215 -8.08 21.46 9.68
CA ARG A 215 -7.17 22.54 9.28
C ARG A 215 -6.91 23.54 10.42
N ALA A 216 -7.96 23.99 11.10
CA ALA A 216 -7.82 24.92 12.23
C ALA A 216 -7.01 24.30 13.39
N ARG A 217 -7.30 23.03 13.70
CA ARG A 217 -6.63 22.34 14.80
C ARG A 217 -5.16 22.06 14.55
N PHE A 218 -4.80 21.71 13.33
CA PHE A 218 -3.45 21.30 12.94
C PHE A 218 -2.75 22.31 12.03
N ALA A 219 -3.11 23.58 12.14
CA ALA A 219 -2.56 24.64 11.29
C ALA A 219 -1.01 24.55 11.19
N GLY A 220 -0.50 24.49 9.95
CA GLY A 220 0.91 24.35 9.63
C GLY A 220 1.53 22.95 9.86
N LYS A 221 0.74 21.97 10.30
CA LYS A 221 1.17 20.56 10.44
C LYS A 221 0.77 19.71 9.21
N PRO A 222 1.31 18.49 9.06
CA PRO A 222 0.95 17.61 7.93
C PRO A 222 -0.54 17.33 7.81
N ALA A 223 -1.27 17.20 8.91
CA ALA A 223 -2.72 16.97 8.91
C ALA A 223 -3.52 18.16 8.33
N ASP A 224 -3.09 19.43 8.52
CA ASP A 224 -3.67 20.60 7.84
C ASP A 224 -3.54 20.46 6.32
N THR A 225 -2.32 20.16 5.85
CA THR A 225 -2.04 19.98 4.41
C THR A 225 -2.83 18.79 3.83
N SER A 226 -2.96 17.68 4.58
CA SER A 226 -3.76 16.52 4.19
C SER A 226 -5.25 16.85 4.10
N ALA A 227 -5.79 17.65 5.01
CA ALA A 227 -7.15 18.11 4.97
C ALA A 227 -7.41 19.09 3.80
N LEU A 228 -6.46 19.98 3.50
CA LEU A 228 -6.51 20.83 2.32
C LEU A 228 -6.48 20.01 1.02
N PHE A 229 -5.66 18.96 0.96
CA PHE A 229 -5.66 18.04 -0.17
C PHE A 229 -6.98 17.28 -0.31
N ALA A 230 -7.59 16.85 0.80
CA ALA A 230 -8.92 16.23 0.78
C ALA A 230 -9.99 17.21 0.25
N ARG A 231 -9.90 18.50 0.62
CA ARG A 231 -10.76 19.56 0.07
C ARG A 231 -10.58 19.70 -1.43
N PHE A 232 -9.34 19.78 -1.91
CA PHE A 232 -9.04 19.89 -3.35
C PHE A 232 -9.63 18.73 -4.16
N ARG A 233 -9.45 17.47 -3.70
CA ARG A 233 -10.04 16.29 -4.34
C ARG A 233 -11.57 16.33 -4.36
N LEU A 234 -12.19 16.81 -3.27
CA LEU A 234 -13.65 16.96 -3.17
C LEU A 234 -14.16 18.00 -4.18
N GLU A 235 -13.51 19.16 -4.29
CA GLU A 235 -13.85 20.21 -5.24
C GLU A 235 -13.71 19.73 -6.70
N VAL A 236 -12.62 19.01 -7.02
CA VAL A 236 -12.45 18.35 -8.32
C VAL A 236 -13.58 17.36 -8.60
N ALA A 237 -13.92 16.50 -7.64
CA ALA A 237 -14.98 15.50 -7.81
C ALA A 237 -16.36 16.15 -8.07
N ARG A 238 -16.61 17.35 -7.55
CA ARG A 238 -17.84 18.13 -7.76
C ARG A 238 -17.85 18.93 -9.06
N GLY A 239 -16.71 19.05 -9.74
CA GLY A 239 -16.58 19.95 -10.86
C GLY A 239 -16.57 21.44 -10.47
N ASP A 240 -16.34 21.76 -9.21
CA ASP A 240 -16.13 23.14 -8.75
C ASP A 240 -14.70 23.58 -9.06
N TRP A 241 -14.46 23.79 -10.34
CA TRP A 241 -13.12 24.08 -10.87
C TRP A 241 -12.50 25.34 -10.29
N GLN A 242 -13.33 26.36 -9.99
CA GLN A 242 -12.83 27.61 -9.45
C GLN A 242 -12.31 27.43 -8.01
N SER A 243 -13.05 26.71 -7.16
CA SER A 243 -12.59 26.38 -5.81
C SER A 243 -11.40 25.42 -5.86
N ALA A 244 -11.43 24.42 -6.75
CA ALA A 244 -10.33 23.48 -6.93
C ALA A 244 -9.01 24.19 -7.32
N LEU A 245 -9.05 25.18 -8.20
CA LEU A 245 -7.88 25.98 -8.55
C LEU A 245 -7.34 26.77 -7.35
N ARG A 246 -8.21 27.37 -6.52
CA ARG A 246 -7.79 28.07 -5.29
C ARG A 246 -7.12 27.11 -4.31
N SER A 247 -7.73 25.96 -4.05
CA SER A 247 -7.15 24.93 -3.17
C SER A 247 -5.83 24.38 -3.71
N GLY A 248 -5.73 24.17 -5.02
CA GLY A 248 -4.50 23.73 -5.68
C GLY A 248 -3.38 24.78 -5.61
N ASP A 249 -3.70 26.07 -5.72
CA ASP A 249 -2.74 27.16 -5.56
C ASP A 249 -2.24 27.28 -4.12
N GLU A 250 -3.11 27.09 -3.13
CA GLU A 250 -2.73 27.05 -1.73
C GLU A 250 -1.81 25.85 -1.45
N LEU A 251 -2.16 24.65 -1.92
CA LEU A 251 -1.33 23.44 -1.79
C LEU A 251 0.04 23.59 -2.45
N SER A 252 0.12 24.29 -3.59
CA SER A 252 1.40 24.50 -4.29
C SER A 252 2.40 25.32 -3.48
N ARG A 253 1.92 26.09 -2.47
CA ARG A 253 2.74 26.88 -1.55
C ARG A 253 2.96 26.18 -0.22
N ALA A 254 2.20 25.10 0.06
CA ALA A 254 2.30 24.37 1.31
C ALA A 254 3.60 23.55 1.40
N LYS A 255 4.10 23.37 2.61
CA LYS A 255 5.23 22.47 2.89
C LYS A 255 4.72 21.02 2.84
N LEU A 256 5.12 20.31 1.80
CA LEU A 256 4.82 18.89 1.69
C LEU A 256 5.88 18.07 2.44
N THR A 257 5.43 17.21 3.34
CA THR A 257 6.24 16.23 4.07
C THR A 257 5.84 14.83 3.64
N ARG A 258 6.58 13.81 4.09
CA ARG A 258 6.29 12.41 3.76
C ARG A 258 4.97 11.90 4.38
N GLU A 259 4.48 12.57 5.43
CA GLU A 259 3.20 12.24 6.07
C GLU A 259 1.99 12.69 5.24
N VAL A 260 2.19 13.60 4.28
CA VAL A 260 1.12 14.06 3.39
C VAL A 260 1.07 13.17 2.16
N ASN A 261 -0.06 12.50 1.94
CA ASN A 261 -0.24 11.54 0.84
C ASN A 261 -0.46 12.26 -0.50
N THR A 262 0.43 13.17 -0.87
CA THR A 262 0.46 13.85 -2.18
C THR A 262 1.86 14.36 -2.52
N THR A 263 2.04 14.71 -3.80
CA THR A 263 3.31 15.18 -4.35
C THR A 263 3.12 16.42 -5.23
N PRO A 264 4.16 17.26 -5.43
CA PRO A 264 4.05 18.42 -6.31
C PRO A 264 3.59 18.09 -7.74
N PRO A 265 4.07 17.00 -8.40
CA PRO A 265 3.55 16.63 -9.71
C PRO A 265 2.07 16.24 -9.70
N GLU A 266 1.59 15.59 -8.64
CA GLU A 266 0.18 15.24 -8.47
C GLU A 266 -0.70 16.49 -8.34
N ILE A 267 -0.32 17.44 -7.48
CA ILE A 267 -1.03 18.72 -7.31
C ILE A 267 -1.08 19.48 -8.65
N SER A 268 0.06 19.55 -9.34
CA SER A 268 0.15 20.22 -10.63
C SER A 268 -0.74 19.56 -11.69
N TYR A 269 -0.82 18.21 -11.69
CA TYR A 269 -1.69 17.48 -12.59
C TYR A 269 -3.17 17.79 -12.33
N LEU A 270 -3.61 17.76 -11.06
CA LEU A 270 -4.98 18.12 -10.69
C LEU A 270 -5.33 19.57 -11.07
N ARG A 271 -4.39 20.51 -10.88
CA ARG A 271 -4.57 21.91 -11.31
C ARG A 271 -4.73 22.01 -12.83
N ALA A 272 -3.85 21.35 -13.59
CA ALA A 272 -3.91 21.33 -15.05
C ALA A 272 -5.22 20.69 -15.54
N PHE A 273 -5.67 19.62 -14.90
CA PHE A 273 -6.95 18.98 -15.18
C PHE A 273 -8.12 19.95 -14.93
N SER A 274 -8.11 20.64 -13.78
CA SER A 274 -9.15 21.62 -13.44
C SER A 274 -9.21 22.78 -14.44
N LEU A 275 -8.05 23.27 -14.90
CA LEU A 275 -7.96 24.29 -15.98
C LEU A 275 -8.50 23.77 -17.31
N GLU A 276 -8.17 22.53 -17.66
CA GLU A 276 -8.67 21.88 -18.88
C GLU A 276 -10.20 21.77 -18.85
N GLN A 277 -10.75 21.29 -17.73
CA GLN A 277 -12.20 21.11 -17.56
C GLN A 277 -12.98 22.43 -17.49
N SER A 278 -12.34 23.50 -16.99
CA SER A 278 -12.94 24.85 -16.97
C SER A 278 -12.78 25.61 -18.30
N GLY A 279 -12.22 24.96 -19.34
CA GLY A 279 -12.04 25.55 -20.66
C GLY A 279 -10.79 26.43 -20.83
N GLN A 280 -9.96 26.58 -19.81
CA GLN A 280 -8.72 27.38 -19.81
C GLN A 280 -7.56 26.57 -20.42
N LYS A 281 -7.72 26.16 -21.69
CA LYS A 281 -6.83 25.18 -22.34
C LYS A 281 -5.38 25.64 -22.46
N ASP A 282 -5.13 26.91 -22.75
CA ASP A 282 -3.75 27.40 -22.87
C ASP A 282 -3.00 27.36 -21.55
N GLU A 283 -3.68 27.69 -20.45
CA GLU A 283 -3.11 27.59 -19.10
C GLU A 283 -2.89 26.13 -18.71
N ALA A 284 -3.87 25.26 -19.00
CA ALA A 284 -3.72 23.82 -18.79
C ALA A 284 -2.48 23.26 -19.51
N VAL A 285 -2.25 23.66 -20.78
CA VAL A 285 -1.06 23.27 -21.54
C VAL A 285 0.21 23.72 -20.82
N ARG A 286 0.28 24.98 -20.36
CA ARG A 286 1.45 25.49 -19.62
C ARG A 286 1.72 24.68 -18.35
N VAL A 287 0.68 24.38 -17.59
CA VAL A 287 0.84 23.62 -16.33
C VAL A 287 1.20 22.15 -16.61
N TYR A 288 0.60 21.48 -17.59
CA TYR A 288 1.02 20.13 -17.99
C TYR A 288 2.48 20.09 -18.46
N GLN A 289 2.94 21.11 -19.21
CA GLN A 289 4.32 21.22 -19.67
C GLN A 289 5.32 21.37 -18.50
N SER A 290 4.93 22.02 -17.42
CA SER A 290 5.78 22.23 -16.25
C SER A 290 6.03 20.95 -15.43
N ILE A 291 5.19 19.90 -15.60
CA ILE A 291 5.38 18.62 -14.90
C ILE A 291 6.47 17.83 -15.62
N PRO A 292 7.62 17.52 -14.96
CA PRO A 292 8.71 16.79 -15.59
C PRO A 292 8.28 15.40 -16.07
N ASP A 293 8.70 15.02 -17.28
CA ASP A 293 8.51 13.67 -17.81
C ASP A 293 9.86 12.97 -18.00
N ASN A 294 10.04 11.84 -17.32
CA ASN A 294 11.22 10.99 -17.38
C ASN A 294 10.80 9.52 -17.19
N ILE A 295 11.75 8.60 -17.13
CA ILE A 295 11.49 7.15 -17.02
C ILE A 295 10.61 6.83 -15.81
N GLY A 296 10.86 7.45 -14.65
CA GLY A 296 10.16 7.20 -13.39
C GLY A 296 8.94 8.09 -13.14
N SER A 297 8.60 9.00 -14.06
CA SER A 297 7.57 10.00 -13.83
C SER A 297 6.19 9.54 -14.30
N TYR A 298 5.33 9.13 -13.35
CA TYR A 298 3.95 8.76 -13.64
C TYR A 298 3.11 9.95 -14.10
N TYR A 299 3.05 11.02 -13.30
CA TYR A 299 2.26 12.22 -13.67
C TYR A 299 2.85 12.96 -14.87
N GLY A 300 4.16 12.87 -15.10
CA GLY A 300 4.79 13.35 -16.32
C GLY A 300 4.29 12.61 -17.57
N ALA A 301 4.17 11.29 -17.49
CA ALA A 301 3.63 10.46 -18.56
C ALA A 301 2.16 10.80 -18.86
N LEU A 302 1.33 10.93 -17.81
CA LEU A 302 -0.07 11.34 -17.95
C LEU A 302 -0.19 12.75 -18.58
N SER A 303 0.64 13.69 -18.11
CA SER A 303 0.68 15.05 -18.67
C SER A 303 1.04 15.05 -20.15
N THR A 304 2.02 14.24 -20.55
CA THR A 304 2.40 14.07 -21.96
C THR A 304 1.24 13.52 -22.80
N ALA A 305 0.50 12.55 -22.28
CA ALA A 305 -0.69 12.03 -22.94
C ALA A 305 -1.83 13.06 -23.06
N ARG A 306 -2.02 13.92 -22.03
CA ARG A 306 -2.99 15.04 -22.09
C ARG A 306 -2.57 16.10 -23.12
N LEU A 307 -1.30 16.50 -23.13
CA LEU A 307 -0.75 17.43 -24.10
C LEU A 307 -0.94 16.95 -25.55
N GLN A 308 -0.78 15.64 -25.79
CA GLN A 308 -1.05 15.04 -27.11
C GLN A 308 -2.51 15.22 -27.55
N LYS A 309 -3.46 15.04 -26.62
CA LYS A 309 -4.91 15.19 -26.87
C LYS A 309 -5.32 16.66 -27.08
N LEU A 310 -4.71 17.59 -26.36
CA LEU A 310 -5.02 19.02 -26.45
C LEU A 310 -4.62 19.65 -27.80
N GLY A 311 -3.72 19.00 -28.54
CA GLY A 311 -3.31 19.48 -29.89
C GLY A 311 -2.37 20.70 -29.87
N GLY A 312 -2.19 21.36 -31.02
CA GLY A 312 -1.40 22.58 -31.14
C GLY A 312 0.00 22.50 -30.49
N ALA A 313 0.35 23.53 -29.72
CA ALA A 313 1.62 23.60 -28.99
C ALA A 313 1.79 22.45 -27.97
N GLY A 314 0.69 21.93 -27.41
CA GLY A 314 0.70 20.77 -26.52
C GLY A 314 1.22 19.54 -27.24
N ARG A 315 0.73 19.23 -28.44
CA ARG A 315 1.18 18.07 -29.25
C ARG A 315 2.65 18.15 -29.60
N ALA A 316 3.15 19.31 -29.98
CA ALA A 316 4.57 19.50 -30.27
C ALA A 316 5.43 19.20 -29.05
N SER A 317 5.04 19.72 -27.88
CA SER A 317 5.70 19.43 -26.60
C SER A 317 5.64 17.95 -26.25
N ALA A 318 4.48 17.29 -26.38
CA ALA A 318 4.32 15.87 -26.12
C ALA A 318 5.28 15.01 -26.96
N THR A 319 5.39 15.29 -28.26
CA THR A 319 6.30 14.57 -29.17
C THR A 319 7.76 14.67 -28.71
N LEU A 320 8.20 15.86 -28.32
CA LEU A 320 9.57 16.05 -27.81
C LEU A 320 9.81 15.27 -26.50
N ARG A 321 8.86 15.29 -25.59
CA ARG A 321 8.92 14.56 -24.31
C ARG A 321 8.96 13.05 -24.55
N GLU A 322 8.09 12.52 -25.40
CA GLU A 322 8.06 11.09 -25.75
C GLU A 322 9.37 10.62 -26.37
N ASN A 323 9.94 11.40 -27.30
CA ASN A 323 11.22 11.06 -27.93
C ASN A 323 12.36 11.04 -26.90
N ARG A 324 12.40 12.01 -25.97
CA ARG A 324 13.38 12.05 -24.88
C ARG A 324 13.26 10.81 -24.01
N VAL A 325 12.06 10.53 -23.49
CA VAL A 325 11.83 9.36 -22.61
C VAL A 325 12.15 8.06 -23.34
N ARG A 326 11.80 7.91 -24.62
CA ARG A 326 12.16 6.74 -25.41
C ARG A 326 13.67 6.57 -25.53
N SER A 327 14.41 7.64 -25.75
CA SER A 327 15.88 7.61 -25.76
C SER A 327 16.46 7.21 -24.40
N ASP A 328 15.93 7.79 -23.31
CA ASP A 328 16.38 7.50 -21.94
C ASP A 328 16.11 6.04 -21.57
N VAL A 329 14.92 5.52 -21.88
CA VAL A 329 14.54 4.12 -21.63
C VAL A 329 15.45 3.17 -22.42
N ARG A 330 15.78 3.49 -23.68
CA ARG A 330 16.71 2.66 -24.48
C ARG A 330 18.10 2.64 -23.87
N ARG A 331 18.61 3.75 -23.35
CA ARG A 331 19.91 3.78 -22.63
C ARG A 331 19.89 2.97 -21.34
N ALA A 332 18.76 2.94 -20.65
CA ALA A 332 18.56 2.19 -19.42
C ALA A 332 18.01 0.77 -19.66
N ALA A 333 18.08 0.23 -20.88
CA ALA A 333 17.47 -1.07 -21.22
C ALA A 333 17.98 -2.23 -20.35
N GLY A 334 19.24 -2.16 -19.89
CA GLY A 334 19.84 -3.15 -18.98
C GLY A 334 19.14 -3.21 -17.61
N ASP A 335 18.49 -2.12 -17.18
CA ASP A 335 17.77 -2.06 -15.92
C ASP A 335 16.37 -2.70 -16.00
N TYR A 336 15.91 -3.08 -17.19
CA TYR A 336 14.60 -3.63 -17.47
C TYR A 336 14.67 -5.03 -18.10
N PRO A 337 15.25 -6.03 -17.42
CA PRO A 337 15.31 -7.38 -17.95
C PRO A 337 13.93 -8.01 -18.08
N ALA A 338 13.78 -9.00 -18.96
CA ALA A 338 12.55 -9.79 -19.12
C ALA A 338 12.85 -11.28 -18.83
N PRO A 339 13.15 -11.63 -17.57
CA PRO A 339 13.42 -13.02 -17.20
C PRO A 339 12.15 -13.87 -17.28
N HIS A 340 12.30 -15.20 -17.27
CA HIS A 340 11.20 -16.16 -17.25
C HIS A 340 10.17 -16.00 -18.41
N ARG A 341 10.62 -15.47 -19.56
CA ARG A 341 9.76 -15.13 -20.71
C ARG A 341 8.76 -16.23 -21.07
N GLU A 342 9.23 -17.47 -21.22
CA GLU A 342 8.36 -18.59 -21.62
C GLU A 342 7.31 -18.93 -20.57
N ILE A 343 7.69 -18.87 -19.29
CA ILE A 343 6.76 -19.10 -18.17
C ILE A 343 5.70 -18.01 -18.14
N ILE A 344 6.12 -16.74 -18.27
CA ILE A 344 5.21 -15.60 -18.30
C ILE A 344 4.20 -15.75 -19.43
N LEU A 345 4.66 -15.95 -20.67
CA LEU A 345 3.78 -16.04 -21.84
C LEU A 345 2.77 -17.19 -21.73
N ARG A 346 3.19 -18.35 -21.23
CA ARG A 346 2.27 -19.47 -20.97
C ARG A 346 1.26 -19.13 -19.86
N SER A 347 1.70 -18.48 -18.80
CA SER A 347 0.86 -18.18 -17.65
C SER A 347 -0.19 -17.10 -17.93
N VAL A 348 0.08 -16.14 -18.82
CA VAL A 348 -0.88 -15.10 -19.19
C VAL A 348 -1.76 -15.47 -20.38
N ALA A 349 -1.46 -16.55 -21.08
CA ALA A 349 -2.21 -16.98 -22.27
C ALA A 349 -3.70 -17.14 -21.95
N GLY A 350 -4.55 -16.47 -22.74
CA GLY A 350 -6.03 -16.52 -22.56
C GLY A 350 -6.56 -15.77 -21.32
N ARG A 351 -5.72 -15.07 -20.54
CA ARG A 351 -6.12 -14.39 -19.29
C ARG A 351 -6.35 -12.88 -19.45
N GLY A 352 -6.01 -12.30 -20.60
CA GLY A 352 -6.16 -10.85 -20.83
C GLY A 352 -5.16 -9.98 -20.03
N VAL A 353 -4.08 -10.56 -19.53
CA VAL A 353 -3.01 -9.85 -18.80
C VAL A 353 -1.89 -9.53 -19.78
N ASP A 354 -1.48 -8.25 -19.87
CA ASP A 354 -0.31 -7.84 -20.64
C ASP A 354 0.98 -8.39 -19.99
N PRO A 355 1.78 -9.19 -20.68
CA PRO A 355 3.02 -9.75 -20.13
C PRO A 355 4.01 -8.68 -19.62
N ARG A 356 4.00 -7.49 -20.24
CA ARG A 356 4.83 -6.34 -19.85
C ARG A 356 4.36 -5.72 -18.53
N PHE A 357 3.05 -5.78 -18.25
CA PHE A 357 2.49 -5.34 -16.97
C PHE A 357 2.86 -6.32 -15.86
N LEU A 358 2.81 -7.61 -16.11
CA LEU A 358 3.28 -8.61 -15.14
C LEU A 358 4.77 -8.44 -14.82
N LEU A 359 5.63 -8.14 -15.80
CA LEU A 359 7.03 -7.79 -15.56
C LEU A 359 7.18 -6.53 -14.71
N ALA A 360 6.34 -5.52 -14.94
CA ALA A 360 6.37 -4.28 -14.15
C ALA A 360 6.01 -4.53 -12.67
N ILE A 361 5.02 -5.37 -12.42
CA ILE A 361 4.67 -5.85 -11.06
C ILE A 361 5.84 -6.63 -10.47
N MET A 362 6.36 -7.65 -11.16
CA MET A 362 7.45 -8.50 -10.68
C MET A 362 8.72 -7.68 -10.34
N ARG A 363 9.04 -6.67 -11.16
CA ARG A 363 10.12 -5.75 -10.88
C ARG A 363 9.90 -4.96 -9.58
N GLN A 364 8.68 -4.50 -9.35
CA GLN A 364 8.33 -3.72 -8.16
C GLN A 364 8.29 -4.59 -6.90
N GLU A 365 7.82 -5.82 -7.00
CA GLU A 365 7.62 -6.72 -5.87
C GLU A 365 8.91 -7.31 -5.32
N SER A 366 9.75 -7.82 -6.20
CA SER A 366 10.93 -8.59 -5.79
C SER A 366 12.24 -8.17 -6.45
N GLY A 367 12.21 -7.27 -7.44
CA GLY A 367 13.36 -7.03 -8.30
C GLY A 367 13.83 -8.32 -9.01
N PHE A 368 12.90 -9.24 -9.29
CA PHE A 368 13.15 -10.57 -9.87
C PHE A 368 13.84 -11.57 -8.94
N ASN A 369 13.86 -11.34 -7.64
CA ASN A 369 14.37 -12.29 -6.66
C ASN A 369 13.31 -13.35 -6.34
N ALA A 370 13.48 -14.56 -6.86
CA ALA A 370 12.55 -15.67 -6.61
C ALA A 370 12.50 -16.12 -5.13
N ARG A 371 13.51 -15.78 -4.33
CA ARG A 371 13.58 -16.11 -2.90
C ARG A 371 13.19 -14.94 -1.98
N ALA A 372 12.65 -13.87 -2.52
CA ALA A 372 12.21 -12.74 -1.72
C ALA A 372 11.08 -13.15 -0.78
N LYS A 373 11.17 -12.70 0.49
CA LYS A 373 10.10 -12.76 1.48
C LYS A 373 9.96 -11.38 2.12
N SER A 374 8.72 -10.90 2.18
CA SER A 374 8.42 -9.63 2.86
C SER A 374 8.11 -9.87 4.36
N PRO A 375 8.18 -8.83 5.19
CA PRO A 375 7.71 -8.88 6.58
C PRO A 375 6.23 -9.25 6.73
N ALA A 376 5.43 -9.06 5.67
CA ALA A 376 4.03 -9.48 5.62
C ALA A 376 3.86 -10.91 5.08
N ALA A 377 4.92 -11.72 5.11
CA ALA A 377 4.97 -13.09 4.65
C ALA A 377 4.57 -13.31 3.17
N ALA A 378 4.67 -12.30 2.33
CA ALA A 378 4.55 -12.45 0.89
C ALA A 378 5.85 -13.04 0.32
N ARG A 379 5.75 -13.94 -0.68
CA ARG A 379 6.88 -14.77 -1.14
C ARG A 379 7.03 -14.77 -2.65
N GLY A 380 8.26 -14.88 -3.08
CA GLY A 380 8.66 -15.14 -4.47
C GLY A 380 8.59 -13.92 -5.38
N LEU A 381 8.65 -14.17 -6.68
CA LEU A 381 8.77 -13.14 -7.73
C LEU A 381 7.66 -12.09 -7.70
N LEU A 382 6.43 -12.50 -7.42
CA LEU A 382 5.22 -11.68 -7.41
C LEU A 382 4.70 -11.44 -5.99
N GLN A 383 5.49 -11.75 -4.96
CA GLN A 383 5.19 -11.51 -3.54
C GLN A 383 3.76 -11.94 -3.16
N LEU A 384 3.43 -13.21 -3.43
CA LEU A 384 2.12 -13.76 -3.11
C LEU A 384 2.06 -14.16 -1.63
N THR A 385 0.97 -13.81 -0.96
CA THR A 385 0.68 -14.33 0.38
C THR A 385 0.08 -15.73 0.30
N PRO A 386 0.19 -16.55 1.36
CA PRO A 386 -0.39 -17.90 1.38
C PRO A 386 -1.88 -17.93 1.05
N GLU A 387 -2.67 -16.94 1.53
CA GLU A 387 -4.11 -16.89 1.28
C GLU A 387 -4.43 -16.59 -0.19
N ILE A 388 -3.68 -15.66 -0.81
CA ILE A 388 -3.82 -15.39 -2.25
C ILE A 388 -3.46 -16.64 -3.04
N ALA A 389 -2.38 -17.32 -2.68
CA ALA A 389 -1.96 -18.53 -3.34
C ALA A 389 -3.02 -19.65 -3.22
N ALA A 390 -3.56 -19.87 -2.02
CA ALA A 390 -4.61 -20.86 -1.77
C ALA A 390 -5.91 -20.52 -2.54
N LYS A 391 -6.29 -19.23 -2.60
CA LYS A 391 -7.49 -18.75 -3.33
C LYS A 391 -7.39 -19.04 -4.83
N TYR A 392 -6.22 -18.88 -5.44
CA TYR A 392 -6.06 -18.99 -6.89
C TYR A 392 -5.57 -20.37 -7.36
N ALA A 393 -5.09 -21.24 -6.49
CA ALA A 393 -4.63 -22.59 -6.84
C ALA A 393 -5.70 -23.42 -7.57
N PRO A 394 -6.97 -23.48 -7.12
CA PRO A 394 -8.03 -24.19 -7.84
C PRO A 394 -8.30 -23.63 -9.24
N GLN A 395 -8.16 -22.32 -9.43
CA GLN A 395 -8.42 -21.65 -10.71
C GLN A 395 -7.36 -21.97 -11.78
N VAL A 396 -6.20 -22.48 -11.36
CA VAL A 396 -5.10 -22.90 -12.24
C VAL A 396 -4.85 -24.39 -12.18
N ASN A 397 -5.77 -25.16 -11.59
CA ASN A 397 -5.75 -26.62 -11.49
C ASN A 397 -4.49 -27.18 -10.82
N ILE A 398 -4.02 -26.55 -9.72
CA ILE A 398 -2.95 -27.08 -8.89
C ILE A 398 -3.45 -27.27 -7.45
N PRO A 399 -2.87 -28.22 -6.69
CA PRO A 399 -3.15 -28.32 -5.26
C PRO A 399 -2.76 -27.02 -4.53
N ALA A 400 -3.35 -26.79 -3.36
CA ALA A 400 -2.98 -25.66 -2.50
C ALA A 400 -1.46 -25.71 -2.24
N PRO A 401 -0.70 -24.67 -2.62
CA PRO A 401 0.75 -24.67 -2.48
C PRO A 401 1.14 -24.53 -1.01
N ARG A 402 2.23 -25.17 -0.63
CA ARG A 402 2.91 -24.89 0.61
C ARG A 402 3.71 -23.60 0.50
N ASP A 403 4.11 -23.04 1.62
CA ASP A 403 4.88 -21.78 1.68
C ASP A 403 6.14 -21.83 0.80
N GLU A 404 6.88 -22.96 0.82
CA GLU A 404 8.07 -23.16 0.02
C GLU A 404 7.83 -23.24 -1.50
N ASP A 405 6.65 -23.67 -1.94
CA ASP A 405 6.30 -23.75 -3.35
C ASP A 405 6.19 -22.36 -3.99
N LEU A 406 5.92 -21.32 -3.18
CA LEU A 406 5.81 -19.93 -3.63
C LEU A 406 7.15 -19.32 -4.06
N TYR A 407 8.28 -19.95 -3.74
CA TYR A 407 9.60 -19.55 -4.24
C TYR A 407 9.92 -20.14 -5.62
N ARG A 408 9.08 -21.04 -6.14
CA ARG A 408 9.25 -21.63 -7.48
C ARG A 408 8.67 -20.71 -8.54
N PRO A 409 9.46 -20.23 -9.52
CA PRO A 409 8.98 -19.30 -10.54
C PRO A 409 7.73 -19.76 -11.27
N GLU A 410 7.63 -21.05 -11.62
CA GLU A 410 6.48 -21.61 -12.35
C GLU A 410 5.19 -21.49 -11.56
N VAL A 411 5.22 -21.78 -10.27
CA VAL A 411 4.06 -21.73 -9.38
C VAL A 411 3.68 -20.27 -9.11
N ASN A 412 4.67 -19.45 -8.76
CA ASN A 412 4.46 -18.06 -8.38
C ASN A 412 3.91 -17.22 -9.53
N ILE A 413 4.50 -17.33 -10.73
CA ILE A 413 4.05 -16.60 -11.93
C ILE A 413 2.66 -17.08 -12.37
N LEU A 414 2.38 -18.37 -12.32
CA LEU A 414 1.08 -18.93 -12.69
C LEU A 414 -0.04 -18.39 -11.78
N LEU A 415 0.16 -18.44 -10.47
CA LEU A 415 -0.81 -17.94 -9.49
C LEU A 415 -0.98 -16.41 -9.57
N GLY A 416 0.12 -15.67 -9.67
CA GLY A 416 0.09 -14.21 -9.79
C GLY A 416 -0.59 -13.74 -11.07
N SER A 417 -0.42 -14.47 -12.18
CA SER A 417 -1.13 -14.15 -13.43
C SER A 417 -2.64 -14.40 -13.34
N ALA A 418 -3.08 -15.41 -12.59
CA ALA A 418 -4.50 -15.63 -12.32
C ALA A 418 -5.09 -14.52 -11.44
N TYR A 419 -4.36 -14.10 -10.41
CA TYR A 419 -4.76 -12.97 -9.57
C TYR A 419 -4.86 -11.67 -10.38
N LEU A 420 -3.85 -11.34 -11.18
CA LEU A 420 -3.89 -10.15 -12.04
C LEU A 420 -5.03 -10.20 -13.07
N ALA A 421 -5.38 -11.39 -13.60
CA ALA A 421 -6.50 -11.53 -14.49
C ALA A 421 -7.85 -11.22 -13.81
N GLU A 422 -8.02 -11.64 -12.55
CA GLU A 422 -9.23 -11.30 -11.78
C GLU A 422 -9.30 -9.79 -11.53
N LEU A 423 -8.21 -9.17 -11.06
CA LEU A 423 -8.16 -7.74 -10.83
C LEU A 423 -8.43 -6.93 -12.12
N SER A 424 -7.91 -7.39 -13.27
CA SER A 424 -8.17 -6.75 -14.57
C SER A 424 -9.63 -6.83 -14.99
N ARG A 425 -10.33 -7.92 -14.63
CA ARG A 425 -11.78 -8.05 -14.86
C ARG A 425 -12.62 -7.17 -13.93
N MET A 426 -12.14 -6.97 -12.68
CA MET A 426 -12.81 -6.10 -11.71
C MET A 426 -12.70 -4.62 -12.08
N PHE A 427 -11.57 -4.21 -12.68
CA PHE A 427 -11.28 -2.81 -13.01
C PHE A 427 -10.94 -2.62 -14.50
N PRO A 428 -11.88 -2.89 -15.41
CA PRO A 428 -11.62 -2.86 -16.85
C PRO A 428 -11.25 -1.45 -17.32
N GLY A 429 -10.14 -1.36 -18.07
CA GLY A 429 -9.67 -0.10 -18.65
C GLY A 429 -8.96 0.85 -17.66
N LEU A 430 -8.78 0.45 -16.40
CA LEU A 430 -8.09 1.24 -15.37
C LEU A 430 -6.93 0.43 -14.76
N THR A 431 -5.81 0.36 -15.48
CA THR A 431 -4.61 -0.40 -15.10
C THR A 431 -4.06 0.06 -13.75
N GLU A 432 -4.20 1.34 -13.42
CA GLU A 432 -3.83 1.94 -12.15
C GLU A 432 -4.61 1.30 -10.97
N ALA A 433 -5.89 1.01 -11.17
CA ALA A 433 -6.70 0.33 -10.17
C ALA A 433 -6.26 -1.13 -10.00
N VAL A 434 -5.85 -1.80 -11.07
CA VAL A 434 -5.26 -3.15 -10.99
C VAL A 434 -3.97 -3.12 -10.17
N ALA A 435 -3.06 -2.17 -10.46
CA ALA A 435 -1.83 -1.98 -9.69
C ALA A 435 -2.12 -1.66 -8.21
N ALA A 436 -3.04 -0.72 -7.96
CA ALA A 436 -3.45 -0.35 -6.60
C ALA A 436 -4.03 -1.54 -5.83
N SER A 437 -4.84 -2.39 -6.50
CA SER A 437 -5.45 -3.57 -5.89
C SER A 437 -4.43 -4.63 -5.52
N TYR A 438 -3.41 -4.79 -6.33
CA TYR A 438 -2.35 -5.76 -6.07
C TYR A 438 -1.63 -5.49 -4.75
N ASN A 439 -1.35 -4.22 -4.46
CA ASN A 439 -0.69 -3.82 -3.21
C ASN A 439 -1.67 -3.51 -2.07
N GLY A 440 -2.74 -2.77 -2.35
CA GLY A 440 -3.66 -2.23 -1.34
C GLY A 440 -4.95 -3.03 -1.13
N GLY A 441 -5.18 -4.06 -1.93
CA GLY A 441 -6.38 -4.91 -1.89
C GLY A 441 -7.57 -4.33 -2.66
N GLU A 442 -8.29 -5.21 -3.34
CA GLU A 442 -9.40 -4.88 -4.25
C GLU A 442 -10.57 -4.15 -3.59
N GLU A 443 -10.84 -4.46 -2.31
CA GLU A 443 -11.92 -3.82 -1.54
C GLU A 443 -11.66 -2.34 -1.28
N ASN A 444 -10.41 -1.98 -0.97
CA ASN A 444 -10.00 -0.58 -0.83
C ASN A 444 -10.14 0.16 -2.15
N VAL A 445 -9.65 -0.46 -3.22
CA VAL A 445 -9.64 0.14 -4.55
C VAL A 445 -11.06 0.34 -5.07
N ALA A 446 -11.97 -0.58 -4.83
CA ALA A 446 -13.39 -0.39 -5.18
C ALA A 446 -13.98 0.87 -4.54
N ARG A 447 -13.63 1.18 -3.29
CA ARG A 447 -14.03 2.42 -2.62
C ARG A 447 -13.36 3.66 -3.23
N TRP A 448 -12.06 3.57 -3.52
CA TRP A 448 -11.32 4.69 -4.14
C TRP A 448 -11.82 5.00 -5.54
N VAL A 449 -12.19 3.98 -6.33
CA VAL A 449 -12.81 4.16 -7.65
C VAL A 449 -14.16 4.87 -7.54
N ARG A 450 -14.98 4.57 -6.53
CA ARG A 450 -16.25 5.28 -6.30
C ARG A 450 -16.06 6.77 -6.00
N ARG A 451 -14.96 7.14 -5.31
CA ARG A 451 -14.62 8.56 -5.06
C ARG A 451 -14.05 9.28 -6.28
N ALA A 452 -13.42 8.54 -7.18
CA ALA A 452 -12.84 9.06 -8.42
C ALA A 452 -13.93 9.22 -9.49
N VAL A 453 -14.77 10.23 -9.35
CA VAL A 453 -15.95 10.48 -10.22
C VAL A 453 -15.56 10.62 -11.69
N HIS A 454 -14.40 11.20 -11.98
CA HIS A 454 -13.90 11.35 -13.34
C HIS A 454 -13.11 10.10 -13.77
N LYS A 455 -13.41 9.59 -14.97
CA LYS A 455 -12.71 8.43 -15.57
C LYS A 455 -11.34 8.84 -16.10
N ASP A 456 -10.45 9.26 -15.21
CA ASP A 456 -9.08 9.64 -15.52
C ASP A 456 -8.13 8.92 -14.57
N PRO A 457 -7.07 8.28 -15.07
CA PRO A 457 -6.15 7.51 -14.25
C PRO A 457 -5.42 8.36 -13.20
N GLY A 458 -5.10 9.62 -13.53
CA GLY A 458 -4.46 10.55 -12.58
C GLY A 458 -5.41 10.95 -11.46
N ILE A 459 -6.68 11.21 -11.77
CA ILE A 459 -7.71 11.51 -10.76
C ILE A 459 -7.94 10.29 -9.86
N PHE A 460 -8.06 9.08 -10.43
CA PHE A 460 -8.15 7.87 -9.61
C PHE A 460 -6.97 7.73 -8.66
N THR A 461 -5.74 7.92 -9.16
CA THR A 461 -4.54 7.75 -8.33
C THR A 461 -4.50 8.74 -7.16
N THR A 462 -5.07 9.94 -7.31
CA THR A 462 -5.18 10.89 -6.19
C THR A 462 -6.10 10.39 -5.06
N GLU A 463 -7.07 9.53 -5.38
CA GLU A 463 -7.99 8.94 -4.41
C GLU A 463 -7.43 7.71 -3.70
N VAL A 464 -6.27 7.18 -4.13
CA VAL A 464 -5.60 6.08 -3.43
C VAL A 464 -5.21 6.53 -2.03
N GLY A 465 -5.86 5.94 -1.02
CA GLY A 465 -5.79 6.41 0.36
C GLY A 465 -4.52 6.01 1.11
N PHE A 466 -3.79 5.01 0.63
CA PHE A 466 -2.54 4.54 1.26
C PHE A 466 -1.34 5.09 0.50
N THR A 467 -0.44 5.76 1.21
CA THR A 467 0.79 6.34 0.63
C THR A 467 1.61 5.28 -0.09
N GLU A 468 1.80 4.11 0.52
CA GLU A 468 2.52 2.99 -0.09
C GLU A 468 1.86 2.53 -1.39
N SER A 469 0.53 2.33 -1.39
CA SER A 469 -0.18 1.89 -2.59
C SER A 469 -0.18 2.94 -3.70
N LYS A 470 -0.21 4.22 -3.35
CA LYS A 470 -0.08 5.32 -4.32
C LYS A 470 1.32 5.34 -4.95
N ASP A 471 2.36 5.23 -4.14
CA ASP A 471 3.75 5.13 -4.61
C ASP A 471 3.95 3.87 -5.46
N TYR A 472 3.32 2.76 -5.08
CA TYR A 472 3.34 1.53 -5.84
C TYR A 472 2.74 1.72 -7.24
N VAL A 473 1.55 2.32 -7.34
CA VAL A 473 0.93 2.67 -8.63
C VAL A 473 1.88 3.49 -9.49
N ASN A 474 2.44 4.56 -8.92
CA ASN A 474 3.36 5.44 -9.65
C ASN A 474 4.56 4.66 -10.22
N LYS A 475 5.18 3.79 -9.42
CA LYS A 475 6.36 2.98 -9.81
C LYS A 475 6.00 1.91 -10.83
N VAL A 476 4.92 1.15 -10.60
CA VAL A 476 4.46 0.10 -11.51
C VAL A 476 4.09 0.67 -12.88
N MET A 477 3.36 1.78 -12.91
CA MET A 477 2.95 2.40 -14.18
C MET A 477 4.13 2.99 -14.95
N ALA A 478 5.12 3.56 -14.24
CA ALA A 478 6.38 4.00 -14.86
C ALA A 478 7.17 2.80 -15.44
N ASN A 479 7.31 1.71 -14.68
CA ASN A 479 7.93 0.47 -15.15
C ASN A 479 7.18 -0.11 -16.35
N PHE A 480 5.86 -0.16 -16.30
CA PHE A 480 5.04 -0.67 -17.40
C PHE A 480 5.22 0.15 -18.69
N ARG A 481 5.30 1.49 -18.57
CA ARG A 481 5.65 2.37 -19.70
C ARG A 481 7.02 2.00 -20.29
N ALA A 482 8.03 1.79 -19.46
CA ALA A 482 9.37 1.41 -19.91
C ALA A 482 9.34 0.06 -20.62
N TYR A 483 8.69 -0.96 -20.05
CA TYR A 483 8.54 -2.26 -20.70
C TYR A 483 7.80 -2.19 -22.05
N LYS A 484 6.76 -1.36 -22.18
CA LYS A 484 6.07 -1.14 -23.45
C LYS A 484 6.98 -0.50 -24.53
N LEU A 485 7.90 0.36 -24.11
CA LEU A 485 8.85 1.00 -25.03
C LEU A 485 9.96 0.03 -25.45
N LEU A 486 10.37 -0.90 -24.60
CA LEU A 486 11.47 -1.83 -24.84
C LEU A 486 11.06 -3.15 -25.48
N TYR A 487 9.83 -3.61 -25.21
CA TYR A 487 9.41 -4.97 -25.59
C TYR A 487 8.07 -4.97 -26.33
N THR A 488 7.93 -5.95 -27.21
CA THR A 488 6.68 -6.34 -27.83
C THR A 488 5.80 -7.10 -26.82
N GLU A 489 4.54 -7.41 -27.18
CA GLU A 489 3.63 -8.15 -26.30
C GLU A 489 4.08 -9.60 -26.05
N ASP A 490 4.85 -10.17 -26.95
CA ASP A 490 5.48 -11.47 -26.76
C ASP A 490 6.89 -11.37 -26.12
N LEU A 491 7.18 -10.23 -25.46
CA LEU A 491 8.41 -9.95 -24.72
C LEU A 491 9.69 -10.07 -25.54
N ARG A 492 9.65 -9.79 -26.84
CA ARG A 492 10.85 -9.63 -27.66
C ARG A 492 11.34 -8.18 -27.61
N PRO A 493 12.64 -7.93 -27.57
CA PRO A 493 13.17 -6.57 -27.63
C PRO A 493 12.68 -5.85 -28.88
N ARG A 494 12.24 -4.59 -28.71
CA ARG A 494 11.95 -3.70 -29.86
C ARG A 494 13.26 -3.16 -30.42
N ARG A 495 13.39 -3.18 -31.73
CA ARG A 495 14.52 -2.58 -32.44
C ARG A 495 14.50 -1.05 -32.45
#